data_01d1dff77e9c79e34efc193bd9f62f29
#
_entry.id   01d1dff77e9c79e34efc193bd9f62f29
#
_cell.length_a   1.000
_cell.length_b   1.000
_cell.length_c   1.000
_cell.angle_alpha   90.00
_cell.angle_beta   90.00
_cell.angle_gamma   90.00
#
_symmetry.space_group_name_H-M   'P 1'
#
loop_
_entity.id
_entity.type
_entity.pdbx_description
1 polymer ?
#
loop_
_entity_poly.entity_id
_entity_poly.type
_entity_poly.pdbx_seq_one_letter_code
_entity_poly.pdbx_strand_id
1 'polypeptide(L)'
;MTRIVSHRGANHFAPENTFFSADLALEQGADYIELDVRESADGVLYVIHDETLDRTTNGTGPVGHALSRDIDALDAGSGFDERFKGAMVPRLDAYLEHLRGRAGVYIELKYCDPVKVAALVRDLGMVRDTFFFSFSEEMRRGLQAAAPDFRKMITLDIALSPSLVRTVHHASLIELSVEQMRNRAILEASRQAELEIMVYYGGDDIAIHQEIAAAGVDYINLNRPDIFSKIRNQIAM
;
A
#
# COMPACT_ATOMS: atom_id res chain seq x y z
N MET A 1 -11.13 9.80 13.13
CA MET A 1 -10.67 10.59 11.96
C MET A 1 -10.08 9.63 10.95
N THR A 2 -10.46 9.73 9.67
CA THR A 2 -10.00 8.85 8.60
C THR A 2 -8.49 8.96 8.39
N ARG A 3 -7.77 7.85 8.40
CA ARG A 3 -6.32 7.79 8.16
C ARG A 3 -6.02 7.78 6.66
N ILE A 4 -4.99 8.49 6.26
CA ILE A 4 -4.56 8.63 4.88
C ILE A 4 -3.51 7.57 4.57
N VAL A 5 -3.80 6.69 3.62
CA VAL A 5 -2.86 5.74 3.01
C VAL A 5 -2.45 6.32 1.66
N SER A 6 -1.18 6.61 1.46
CA SER A 6 -0.68 7.14 0.19
C SER A 6 -0.23 5.99 -0.70
N HIS A 7 -0.98 5.75 -1.78
CA HIS A 7 -0.78 4.66 -2.74
C HIS A 7 0.55 4.83 -3.48
N ARG A 8 1.54 3.96 -3.18
CA ARG A 8 2.93 4.04 -3.68
C ARG A 8 3.64 5.36 -3.35
N GLY A 9 3.27 5.99 -2.21
CA GLY A 9 3.68 7.34 -1.87
C GLY A 9 2.91 8.42 -2.64
N ALA A 10 3.41 9.65 -2.68
CA ALA A 10 2.82 10.76 -3.43
C ALA A 10 3.08 10.62 -4.95
N ASN A 11 2.61 9.53 -5.54
CA ASN A 11 2.92 9.05 -6.89
C ASN A 11 2.50 10.01 -8.02
N HIS A 12 1.68 11.01 -7.71
CA HIS A 12 1.29 12.06 -8.66
C HIS A 12 2.39 13.13 -8.82
N PHE A 13 3.28 13.29 -7.85
CA PHE A 13 4.27 14.36 -7.78
C PHE A 13 5.72 13.88 -7.73
N ALA A 14 5.93 12.60 -7.41
CA ALA A 14 7.23 11.95 -7.35
C ALA A 14 7.14 10.52 -7.87
N PRO A 15 8.25 9.92 -8.34
CA PRO A 15 8.24 8.56 -8.86
C PRO A 15 7.73 7.57 -7.81
N GLU A 16 6.71 6.77 -8.19
CA GLU A 16 6.06 5.79 -7.32
C GLU A 16 7.05 4.82 -6.68
N ASN A 17 6.73 4.34 -5.47
CA ASN A 17 7.53 3.32 -4.77
C ASN A 17 8.99 3.73 -4.54
N THR A 18 9.29 5.03 -4.40
CA THR A 18 10.62 5.56 -4.07
C THR A 18 10.64 6.28 -2.73
N PHE A 19 11.81 6.51 -2.17
CA PHE A 19 11.98 7.34 -0.96
C PHE A 19 11.42 8.76 -1.16
N PHE A 20 11.57 9.33 -2.37
CA PHE A 20 11.03 10.65 -2.70
C PHE A 20 9.52 10.71 -2.60
N SER A 21 8.81 9.72 -3.16
CA SER A 21 7.35 9.68 -3.05
C SER A 21 6.86 9.42 -1.63
N ALA A 22 7.59 8.64 -0.84
CA ALA A 22 7.29 8.41 0.56
C ALA A 22 7.44 9.69 1.39
N ASP A 23 8.57 10.36 1.30
CA ASP A 23 8.84 11.59 2.04
C ASP A 23 7.83 12.68 1.70
N LEU A 24 7.56 12.88 0.41
CA LEU A 24 6.57 13.85 -0.02
C LEU A 24 5.15 13.51 0.47
N ALA A 25 4.78 12.22 0.50
CA ALA A 25 3.48 11.80 1.04
C ALA A 25 3.35 12.13 2.54
N LEU A 26 4.42 11.92 3.32
CA LEU A 26 4.45 12.30 4.74
C LEU A 26 4.34 13.81 4.93
N GLU A 27 5.05 14.60 4.13
CA GLU A 27 4.93 16.07 4.13
C GLU A 27 3.50 16.52 3.79
N GLN A 28 2.80 15.79 2.93
CA GLN A 28 1.41 16.04 2.57
C GLN A 28 0.39 15.50 3.59
N GLY A 29 0.84 14.88 4.67
CA GLY A 29 0.01 14.45 5.79
C GLY A 29 -0.51 13.01 5.69
N ALA A 30 0.16 12.14 4.95
CA ALA A 30 -0.13 10.71 4.96
C ALA A 30 0.19 10.09 6.33
N ASP A 31 -0.67 9.18 6.79
CA ASP A 31 -0.49 8.41 8.02
C ASP A 31 0.17 7.04 7.73
N TYR A 32 -0.08 6.52 6.52
CA TYR A 32 0.43 5.26 6.00
C TYR A 32 0.99 5.44 4.60
N ILE A 33 2.04 4.69 4.29
CA ILE A 33 2.56 4.53 2.93
C ILE A 33 2.18 3.13 2.44
N GLU A 34 1.51 3.06 1.32
CA GLU A 34 1.31 1.79 0.60
C GLU A 34 2.50 1.55 -0.33
N LEU A 35 2.90 0.29 -0.42
CA LEU A 35 4.02 -0.16 -1.24
C LEU A 35 3.81 -1.57 -1.78
N ASP A 36 4.44 -1.86 -2.92
CA ASP A 36 4.36 -3.14 -3.62
C ASP A 36 5.68 -3.92 -3.48
N VAL A 37 5.61 -5.20 -3.15
CA VAL A 37 6.81 -6.03 -2.96
C VAL A 37 6.96 -7.09 -4.03
N ARG A 38 8.15 -7.12 -4.65
CA ARG A 38 8.62 -8.20 -5.52
C ARG A 38 9.99 -8.69 -5.10
N GLU A 39 10.35 -9.88 -5.59
CA GLU A 39 11.62 -10.54 -5.27
C GLU A 39 12.47 -10.71 -6.54
N SER A 40 13.76 -10.41 -6.45
CA SER A 40 14.75 -10.62 -7.51
C SER A 40 15.13 -12.11 -7.67
N ALA A 41 15.85 -12.44 -8.75
CA ALA A 41 16.30 -13.79 -9.02
C ALA A 41 17.19 -14.40 -7.92
N ASP A 42 17.93 -13.58 -7.19
CA ASP A 42 18.81 -13.96 -6.08
C ASP A 42 18.17 -13.73 -4.69
N GLY A 43 16.85 -13.51 -4.66
CA GLY A 43 16.05 -13.52 -3.42
C GLY A 43 16.08 -12.24 -2.59
N VAL A 44 16.42 -11.10 -3.19
CA VAL A 44 16.34 -9.78 -2.55
C VAL A 44 14.97 -9.16 -2.80
N LEU A 45 14.35 -8.61 -1.74
CA LEU A 45 13.03 -7.95 -1.81
C LEU A 45 13.17 -6.50 -2.23
N TYR A 46 12.36 -6.08 -3.22
CA TYR A 46 12.32 -4.72 -3.77
C TYR A 46 10.93 -4.12 -3.69
N VAL A 47 10.88 -2.79 -3.59
CA VAL A 47 9.64 -2.00 -3.64
C VAL A 47 9.40 -1.58 -5.08
N ILE A 48 8.57 -2.34 -5.81
CA ILE A 48 8.23 -2.11 -7.21
C ILE A 48 6.90 -2.80 -7.57
N HIS A 49 6.04 -2.10 -8.31
CA HIS A 49 4.70 -2.61 -8.63
C HIS A 49 4.69 -3.63 -9.76
N ASP A 50 5.26 -3.29 -10.92
CA ASP A 50 5.12 -4.08 -12.15
C ASP A 50 5.94 -5.36 -12.08
N GLU A 51 5.52 -6.36 -12.84
CA GLU A 51 6.29 -7.59 -13.02
C GLU A 51 7.63 -7.34 -13.71
N THR A 52 7.70 -6.25 -14.50
CA THR A 52 8.90 -5.87 -15.25
C THR A 52 9.44 -4.51 -14.82
N LEU A 53 10.71 -4.27 -15.13
CA LEU A 53 11.44 -3.04 -14.81
C LEU A 53 11.11 -1.87 -15.74
N ASP A 54 10.46 -2.14 -16.87
CA ASP A 54 10.38 -1.28 -18.06
C ASP A 54 9.67 0.06 -17.84
N ARG A 55 8.58 0.10 -17.05
CA ARG A 55 7.76 1.31 -16.93
C ARG A 55 8.34 2.34 -15.97
N THR A 56 8.91 1.90 -14.87
CA THR A 56 9.32 2.80 -13.77
C THR A 56 10.82 2.93 -13.62
N THR A 57 11.61 2.25 -14.46
CA THR A 57 13.07 2.32 -14.41
C THR A 57 13.68 2.45 -15.81
N ASN A 58 14.98 2.69 -15.87
CA ASN A 58 15.77 2.61 -17.11
C ASN A 58 16.22 1.18 -17.45
N GLY A 59 15.79 0.15 -16.67
CA GLY A 59 16.02 -1.27 -16.94
C GLY A 59 14.91 -1.89 -17.79
N THR A 60 15.08 -3.14 -18.16
CA THR A 60 14.09 -3.92 -18.94
C THR A 60 13.98 -5.35 -18.46
N GLY A 61 12.81 -5.97 -18.69
CA GLY A 61 12.55 -7.37 -18.41
C GLY A 61 12.05 -7.66 -17.00
N PRO A 62 11.76 -8.95 -16.68
CA PRO A 62 11.12 -9.32 -15.42
C PRO A 62 12.01 -9.11 -14.20
N VAL A 63 11.45 -8.52 -13.13
CA VAL A 63 12.12 -8.33 -11.83
C VAL A 63 12.64 -9.65 -11.28
N GLY A 64 11.83 -10.70 -11.31
CA GLY A 64 12.20 -12.04 -10.82
C GLY A 64 13.30 -12.76 -11.62
N HIS A 65 13.72 -12.20 -12.75
CA HIS A 65 14.85 -12.72 -13.55
C HIS A 65 16.12 -11.87 -13.41
N ALA A 66 16.01 -10.67 -12.85
CA ALA A 66 17.13 -9.75 -12.63
C ALA A 66 17.85 -10.07 -11.30
N LEU A 67 19.17 -9.96 -11.28
CA LEU A 67 19.95 -10.05 -10.05
C LEU A 67 19.86 -8.72 -9.27
N SER A 68 19.96 -8.79 -7.96
CA SER A 68 19.89 -7.61 -7.10
C SER A 68 20.90 -6.52 -7.47
N ARG A 69 22.15 -6.92 -7.79
CA ARG A 69 23.19 -5.97 -8.23
C ARG A 69 22.80 -5.16 -9.49
N ASP A 70 21.99 -5.77 -10.36
CA ASP A 70 21.57 -5.15 -11.62
C ASP A 70 20.38 -4.19 -11.34
N ILE A 71 19.46 -4.57 -10.43
CA ILE A 71 18.35 -3.71 -9.99
C ILE A 71 18.86 -2.50 -9.19
N ASP A 72 19.84 -2.70 -8.29
CA ASP A 72 20.44 -1.61 -7.51
C ASP A 72 21.10 -0.51 -8.35
N ALA A 73 21.50 -0.83 -9.58
CA ALA A 73 22.13 0.10 -10.51
C ALA A 73 21.13 0.91 -11.35
N LEU A 74 19.81 0.63 -11.23
CA LEU A 74 18.79 1.26 -12.04
C LEU A 74 18.39 2.65 -11.51
N ASP A 75 17.97 3.49 -12.44
CA ASP A 75 17.35 4.79 -12.17
C ASP A 75 15.83 4.65 -12.32
N ALA A 76 15.10 4.86 -11.21
CA ALA A 76 13.65 4.85 -11.13
C ALA A 76 13.04 6.26 -11.13
N GLY A 77 13.81 7.30 -11.35
CA GLY A 77 13.38 8.69 -11.22
C GLY A 77 13.35 9.48 -12.50
N SER A 78 14.39 9.38 -13.34
CA SER A 78 14.53 10.23 -14.55
C SER A 78 13.41 10.01 -15.57
N GLY A 79 12.80 8.82 -15.60
CA GLY A 79 11.62 8.54 -16.44
C GLY A 79 10.36 9.28 -16.00
N PHE A 80 10.27 9.69 -14.73
CA PHE A 80 9.18 10.51 -14.20
C PHE A 80 9.48 12.02 -14.41
N ASP A 81 10.62 12.50 -13.95
CA ASP A 81 11.10 13.87 -14.13
C ASP A 81 12.61 13.90 -13.85
N GLU A 82 13.39 14.65 -14.65
CA GLU A 82 14.86 14.77 -14.51
C GLU A 82 15.30 15.23 -13.10
N ARG A 83 14.44 15.91 -12.35
CA ARG A 83 14.67 16.30 -10.95
C ARG A 83 14.90 15.10 -10.03
N PHE A 84 14.39 13.92 -10.39
CA PHE A 84 14.50 12.69 -9.61
C PHE A 84 15.56 11.73 -10.15
N LYS A 85 16.39 12.18 -11.07
CA LYS A 85 17.48 11.38 -11.63
C LYS A 85 18.35 10.78 -10.52
N GLY A 86 18.61 9.48 -10.65
CA GLY A 86 19.35 8.70 -9.64
C GLY A 86 18.51 8.21 -8.48
N ALA A 87 17.17 8.37 -8.52
CA ALA A 87 16.29 7.65 -7.60
C ALA A 87 16.44 6.15 -7.82
N MET A 88 16.78 5.41 -6.78
CA MET A 88 16.95 3.96 -6.85
C MET A 88 15.61 3.25 -6.71
N VAL A 89 15.52 2.01 -7.21
CA VAL A 89 14.49 1.05 -6.79
C VAL A 89 14.80 0.62 -5.36
N PRO A 90 13.98 0.95 -4.35
CA PRO A 90 14.33 0.66 -2.98
C PRO A 90 14.33 -0.83 -2.68
N ARG A 91 15.33 -1.32 -1.93
CA ARG A 91 15.23 -2.60 -1.22
C ARG A 91 14.22 -2.45 -0.08
N LEU A 92 13.42 -3.49 0.17
CA LEU A 92 12.35 -3.45 1.16
C LEU A 92 12.86 -3.16 2.58
N ASP A 93 14.00 -3.73 2.96
CA ASP A 93 14.61 -3.51 4.28
C ASP A 93 14.94 -2.03 4.51
N ALA A 94 15.62 -1.40 3.56
CA ALA A 94 15.95 0.02 3.61
C ALA A 94 14.69 0.91 3.60
N TYR A 95 13.68 0.53 2.83
CA TYR A 95 12.43 1.30 2.73
C TYR A 95 11.62 1.23 4.02
N LEU A 96 11.49 0.05 4.63
CA LEU A 96 10.81 -0.11 5.92
C LEU A 96 11.57 0.60 7.04
N GLU A 97 12.90 0.49 7.08
CA GLU A 97 13.71 1.23 8.06
C GLU A 97 13.53 2.75 7.93
N HIS A 98 13.44 3.26 6.70
CA HIS A 98 13.17 4.67 6.42
C HIS A 98 11.81 5.15 6.95
N LEU A 99 10.78 4.28 6.90
CA LEU A 99 9.43 4.58 7.36
C LEU A 99 9.22 4.31 8.85
N ARG A 100 10.09 3.54 9.49
CA ARG A 100 9.96 3.11 10.88
C ARG A 100 9.85 4.30 11.84
N GLY A 101 8.75 4.33 12.60
CA GLY A 101 8.45 5.42 13.54
C GLY A 101 7.99 6.73 12.89
N ARG A 102 7.86 6.77 11.55
CA ARG A 102 7.40 7.94 10.79
C ARG A 102 5.98 7.74 10.22
N ALA A 103 5.67 6.51 9.79
CA ALA A 103 4.37 6.15 9.23
C ALA A 103 4.03 4.69 9.51
N GLY A 104 2.74 4.36 9.43
CA GLY A 104 2.32 2.98 9.21
C GLY A 104 2.58 2.54 7.77
N VAL A 105 2.52 1.24 7.52
CA VAL A 105 2.82 0.66 6.20
C VAL A 105 1.69 -0.27 5.76
N TYR A 106 1.27 -0.12 4.52
CA TYR A 106 0.43 -1.07 3.82
C TYR A 106 1.28 -1.77 2.76
N ILE A 107 1.50 -3.08 2.92
CA ILE A 107 2.34 -3.88 2.03
C ILE A 107 1.45 -4.74 1.12
N GLU A 108 1.52 -4.49 -0.20
CA GLU A 108 0.96 -5.39 -1.19
C GLU A 108 2.02 -6.41 -1.64
N LEU A 109 1.76 -7.70 -1.41
CA LEU A 109 2.61 -8.78 -1.90
C LEU A 109 2.25 -9.10 -3.36
N LYS A 110 3.15 -8.78 -4.30
CA LYS A 110 2.97 -9.10 -5.73
C LYS A 110 3.48 -10.49 -6.04
N TYR A 111 4.79 -10.69 -5.99
CA TYR A 111 5.44 -11.98 -6.14
C TYR A 111 6.74 -11.97 -5.33
N CYS A 112 6.75 -12.64 -4.19
CA CYS A 112 7.88 -12.71 -3.26
C CYS A 112 7.66 -13.85 -2.27
N ASP A 113 8.67 -14.16 -1.45
CA ASP A 113 8.51 -15.06 -0.32
C ASP A 113 7.82 -14.36 0.86
N PRO A 114 6.57 -14.71 1.21
CA PRO A 114 5.86 -14.08 2.33
C PRO A 114 6.55 -14.30 3.69
N VAL A 115 7.33 -15.38 3.83
CA VAL A 115 8.06 -15.68 5.07
C VAL A 115 9.16 -14.64 5.30
N LYS A 116 9.91 -14.30 4.25
CA LYS A 116 10.96 -13.27 4.30
C LYS A 116 10.39 -11.90 4.65
N VAL A 117 9.27 -11.52 4.01
CA VAL A 117 8.63 -10.23 4.28
C VAL A 117 8.12 -10.17 5.72
N ALA A 118 7.46 -11.23 6.19
CA ALA A 118 6.96 -11.30 7.56
C ALA A 118 8.10 -11.26 8.60
N ALA A 119 9.21 -11.96 8.35
CA ALA A 119 10.39 -11.92 9.22
C ALA A 119 10.96 -10.52 9.31
N LEU A 120 11.15 -9.84 8.16
CA LEU A 120 11.69 -8.48 8.12
C LEU A 120 10.82 -7.49 8.91
N VAL A 121 9.49 -7.53 8.75
CA VAL A 121 8.58 -6.65 9.51
C VAL A 121 8.64 -6.92 11.02
N ARG A 122 8.82 -8.20 11.44
CA ARG A 122 9.03 -8.55 12.85
C ARG A 122 10.36 -8.04 13.39
N ASP A 123 11.44 -8.24 12.64
CA ASP A 123 12.80 -7.84 13.04
C ASP A 123 12.91 -6.31 13.22
N LEU A 124 12.18 -5.56 12.39
CA LEU A 124 12.09 -4.10 12.51
C LEU A 124 11.09 -3.63 13.59
N GLY A 125 10.33 -4.54 14.22
CA GLY A 125 9.34 -4.21 15.24
C GLY A 125 8.10 -3.49 14.72
N MET A 126 7.79 -3.59 13.41
CA MET A 126 6.72 -2.83 12.75
C MET A 126 5.38 -3.58 12.66
N VAL A 127 5.21 -4.71 13.34
CA VAL A 127 4.00 -5.57 13.23
C VAL A 127 2.70 -4.81 13.48
N ARG A 128 2.67 -3.90 14.45
CA ARG A 128 1.47 -3.13 14.84
C ARG A 128 1.11 -2.04 13.83
N ASP A 129 2.12 -1.52 13.15
CA ASP A 129 2.00 -0.40 12.22
C ASP A 129 1.89 -0.86 10.77
N THR A 130 1.82 -2.19 10.54
CA THR A 130 1.75 -2.78 9.20
C THR A 130 0.47 -3.59 9.01
N PHE A 131 -0.11 -3.49 7.83
CA PHE A 131 -1.10 -4.43 7.32
C PHE A 131 -0.79 -4.83 5.88
N PHE A 132 -1.35 -5.97 5.46
CA PHE A 132 -0.96 -6.65 4.23
C PHE A 132 -2.14 -6.93 3.33
N PHE A 133 -1.85 -6.98 2.03
CA PHE A 133 -2.76 -7.46 1.00
C PHE A 133 -2.03 -8.20 -0.11
N SER A 134 -2.75 -8.99 -0.88
CA SER A 134 -2.35 -9.47 -2.21
C SER A 134 -3.57 -9.85 -3.03
N PHE A 135 -3.54 -9.58 -4.32
CA PHE A 135 -4.50 -10.16 -5.29
C PHE A 135 -4.26 -11.66 -5.50
N SER A 136 -3.01 -12.15 -5.32
CA SER A 136 -2.67 -13.56 -5.43
C SER A 136 -3.17 -14.35 -4.23
N GLU A 137 -3.97 -15.39 -4.48
CA GLU A 137 -4.40 -16.31 -3.43
C GLU A 137 -3.21 -17.07 -2.80
N GLU A 138 -2.23 -17.40 -3.61
CA GLU A 138 -0.99 -18.05 -3.14
C GLU A 138 -0.25 -17.18 -2.12
N MET A 139 -0.06 -15.89 -2.44
CA MET A 139 0.57 -14.94 -1.52
C MET A 139 -0.23 -14.78 -0.23
N ARG A 140 -1.56 -14.67 -0.31
CA ARG A 140 -2.42 -14.58 0.88
C ARG A 140 -2.33 -15.82 1.75
N ARG A 141 -2.34 -17.02 1.15
CA ARG A 141 -2.18 -18.29 1.90
C ARG A 141 -0.79 -18.41 2.53
N GLY A 142 0.26 -18.07 1.78
CA GLY A 142 1.63 -18.06 2.28
C GLY A 142 1.81 -17.11 3.46
N LEU A 143 1.28 -15.89 3.36
CA LEU A 143 1.31 -14.93 4.45
C LEU A 143 0.51 -15.41 5.67
N GLN A 144 -0.68 -16.00 5.47
CA GLN A 144 -1.48 -16.54 6.57
C GLN A 144 -0.75 -17.68 7.30
N ALA A 145 -0.03 -18.51 6.58
CA ALA A 145 0.78 -19.58 7.19
C ALA A 145 2.00 -19.05 7.94
N ALA A 146 2.69 -18.04 7.39
CA ALA A 146 3.91 -17.47 7.99
C ALA A 146 3.63 -16.49 9.13
N ALA A 147 2.53 -15.75 9.04
CA ALA A 147 2.20 -14.64 9.94
C ALA A 147 0.68 -14.55 10.18
N PRO A 148 0.07 -15.54 10.87
CA PRO A 148 -1.36 -15.54 11.16
C PRO A 148 -1.78 -14.35 12.04
N ASP A 149 -0.89 -13.81 12.84
CA ASP A 149 -1.05 -12.68 13.75
C ASP A 149 -1.01 -11.31 13.07
N PHE A 150 -0.56 -11.24 11.83
CA PHE A 150 -0.48 -9.96 11.12
C PHE A 150 -1.86 -9.47 10.67
N ARG A 151 -2.03 -8.14 10.71
CA ARG A 151 -3.23 -7.50 10.16
C ARG A 151 -3.26 -7.66 8.64
N LYS A 152 -4.41 -8.03 8.13
CA LYS A 152 -4.62 -8.25 6.69
C LYS A 152 -5.85 -7.49 6.23
N MET A 153 -5.79 -7.02 5.00
CA MET A 153 -6.88 -6.43 4.26
C MET A 153 -7.31 -7.38 3.15
N ILE A 154 -8.56 -7.29 2.75
CA ILE A 154 -9.11 -7.93 1.56
C ILE A 154 -10.09 -6.97 0.86
N THR A 155 -10.12 -6.97 -0.47
CA THR A 155 -11.13 -6.19 -1.20
C THR A 155 -12.49 -6.88 -1.14
N LEU A 156 -13.57 -6.11 -1.17
CA LEU A 156 -14.92 -6.70 -1.19
C LEU A 156 -15.13 -7.61 -2.41
N ASP A 157 -14.53 -7.29 -3.55
CA ASP A 157 -14.65 -8.09 -4.78
C ASP A 157 -14.08 -9.51 -4.62
N ILE A 158 -13.01 -9.65 -3.84
CA ILE A 158 -12.43 -10.97 -3.52
C ILE A 158 -13.22 -11.64 -2.38
N ALA A 159 -13.58 -10.88 -1.35
CA ALA A 159 -14.30 -11.41 -0.19
C ALA A 159 -15.74 -11.79 -0.49
N LEU A 160 -16.36 -11.18 -1.51
CA LEU A 160 -17.76 -11.33 -1.94
C LEU A 160 -18.79 -10.89 -0.88
N SER A 161 -18.44 -10.86 0.39
CA SER A 161 -19.30 -10.43 1.50
C SER A 161 -18.46 -9.96 2.69
N PRO A 162 -18.87 -8.89 3.39
CA PRO A 162 -18.20 -8.49 4.66
C PRO A 162 -18.15 -9.61 5.70
N SER A 163 -19.15 -10.49 5.77
CA SER A 163 -19.19 -11.61 6.73
C SER A 163 -18.09 -12.66 6.50
N LEU A 164 -17.53 -12.75 5.28
CA LEU A 164 -16.49 -13.72 4.95
C LEU A 164 -15.05 -13.20 5.20
N VAL A 165 -14.89 -11.90 5.42
CA VAL A 165 -13.58 -11.26 5.58
C VAL A 165 -12.76 -11.90 6.71
N ARG A 166 -13.35 -12.03 7.90
CA ARG A 166 -12.67 -12.65 9.05
C ARG A 166 -12.61 -14.18 8.97
N THR A 167 -13.71 -14.79 8.59
CA THR A 167 -13.89 -16.25 8.70
C THR A 167 -13.19 -17.04 7.62
N VAL A 168 -13.13 -16.48 6.40
CA VAL A 168 -12.54 -17.14 5.23
C VAL A 168 -11.17 -16.54 4.87
N HIS A 169 -11.06 -15.21 4.92
CA HIS A 169 -9.85 -14.52 4.47
C HIS A 169 -8.89 -14.15 5.60
N HIS A 170 -9.28 -14.40 6.87
CA HIS A 170 -8.48 -14.08 8.06
C HIS A 170 -8.00 -12.62 8.08
N ALA A 171 -8.81 -11.71 7.50
CA ALA A 171 -8.52 -10.28 7.42
C ALA A 171 -9.34 -9.51 8.46
N SER A 172 -8.85 -8.35 8.88
CA SER A 172 -9.53 -7.42 9.78
C SER A 172 -9.93 -6.11 9.10
N LEU A 173 -9.41 -5.87 7.89
CA LEU A 173 -9.74 -4.72 7.07
C LEU A 173 -10.46 -5.17 5.79
N ILE A 174 -11.42 -4.36 5.35
CA ILE A 174 -12.06 -4.50 4.04
C ILE A 174 -11.81 -3.25 3.21
N GLU A 175 -11.38 -3.42 1.96
CA GLU A 175 -11.30 -2.29 1.02
C GLU A 175 -12.51 -2.29 0.09
N LEU A 176 -13.12 -1.12 -0.04
CA LEU A 176 -14.28 -0.83 -0.87
C LEU A 176 -13.91 0.15 -1.98
N SER A 177 -14.55 0.02 -3.14
CA SER A 177 -14.62 1.10 -4.11
C SER A 177 -15.53 2.22 -3.60
N VAL A 178 -15.47 3.39 -4.23
CA VAL A 178 -16.39 4.52 -3.93
C VAL A 178 -17.86 4.11 -4.14
N GLU A 179 -18.14 3.33 -5.18
CA GLU A 179 -19.50 2.84 -5.46
C GLU A 179 -20.00 1.87 -4.38
N GLN A 180 -19.14 0.95 -3.95
CA GLN A 180 -19.44 0.02 -2.86
C GLN A 180 -19.67 0.75 -1.53
N MET A 181 -18.87 1.78 -1.24
CA MET A 181 -19.04 2.65 -0.07
C MET A 181 -20.39 3.39 -0.08
N ARG A 182 -20.87 3.82 -1.25
CA ARG A 182 -22.19 4.47 -1.39
C ARG A 182 -23.35 3.53 -1.08
N ASN A 183 -23.13 2.23 -1.15
CA ASN A 183 -24.13 1.24 -0.75
C ASN A 183 -24.18 1.12 0.77
N ARG A 184 -25.19 1.75 1.37
CA ARG A 184 -25.40 1.77 2.82
C ARG A 184 -25.43 0.38 3.46
N ALA A 185 -26.04 -0.61 2.77
CA ALA A 185 -26.09 -1.97 3.29
C ALA A 185 -24.70 -2.63 3.40
N ILE A 186 -23.80 -2.33 2.46
CA ILE A 186 -22.39 -2.81 2.52
C ILE A 186 -21.67 -2.18 3.70
N LEU A 187 -21.79 -0.85 3.88
CA LEU A 187 -21.17 -0.15 5.01
C LEU A 187 -21.66 -0.68 6.36
N GLU A 188 -22.98 -0.84 6.50
CA GLU A 188 -23.59 -1.36 7.73
C GLU A 188 -23.14 -2.81 8.00
N ALA A 189 -23.14 -3.68 6.98
CA ALA A 189 -22.67 -5.05 7.11
C ALA A 189 -21.18 -5.13 7.50
N SER A 190 -20.34 -4.24 6.94
CA SER A 190 -18.92 -4.17 7.29
C SER A 190 -18.71 -3.74 8.74
N ARG A 191 -19.49 -2.76 9.23
CA ARG A 191 -19.46 -2.33 10.64
C ARG A 191 -19.98 -3.42 11.59
N GLN A 192 -21.05 -4.11 11.22
CA GLN A 192 -21.59 -5.24 12.00
C GLN A 192 -20.60 -6.40 12.10
N ALA A 193 -19.77 -6.61 11.07
CA ALA A 193 -18.69 -7.59 11.07
C ALA A 193 -17.43 -7.08 11.82
N GLU A 194 -17.50 -5.90 12.46
CA GLU A 194 -16.40 -5.26 13.21
C GLU A 194 -15.12 -5.10 12.37
N LEU A 195 -15.27 -4.78 11.06
CA LEU A 195 -14.16 -4.57 10.16
C LEU A 195 -13.71 -3.11 10.18
N GLU A 196 -12.41 -2.88 10.10
CA GLU A 196 -11.89 -1.59 9.67
C GLU A 196 -12.17 -1.42 8.18
N ILE A 197 -12.69 -0.26 7.80
CA ILE A 197 -13.13 0.02 6.42
C ILE A 197 -12.13 0.97 5.76
N MET A 198 -11.58 0.55 4.63
CA MET A 198 -10.79 1.37 3.75
C MET A 198 -11.55 1.63 2.46
N VAL A 199 -11.39 2.82 1.87
CA VAL A 199 -11.89 3.15 0.54
C VAL A 199 -10.73 3.48 -0.37
N TYR A 200 -10.66 2.85 -1.54
CA TYR A 200 -9.71 3.25 -2.59
C TYR A 200 -10.31 4.33 -3.49
N TYR A 201 -9.57 5.43 -3.66
CA TYR A 201 -9.89 6.46 -4.64
C TYR A 201 -8.63 7.09 -5.24
N GLY A 202 -8.32 6.75 -6.48
CA GLY A 202 -7.13 7.26 -7.19
C GLY A 202 -7.32 8.61 -7.90
N GLY A 203 -8.55 9.18 -7.89
CA GLY A 203 -8.86 10.45 -8.56
C GLY A 203 -8.60 11.69 -7.71
N ASP A 204 -8.89 12.86 -8.29
CA ASP A 204 -8.65 14.19 -7.69
C ASP A 204 -9.93 15.02 -7.47
N ASP A 205 -11.12 14.43 -7.69
CA ASP A 205 -12.40 15.10 -7.46
C ASP A 205 -12.61 15.38 -5.97
N ILE A 206 -12.62 16.66 -5.62
CA ILE A 206 -12.77 17.14 -4.23
C ILE A 206 -14.11 16.69 -3.63
N ALA A 207 -15.19 16.64 -4.42
CA ALA A 207 -16.50 16.22 -3.92
C ALA A 207 -16.50 14.77 -3.49
N ILE A 208 -15.81 13.89 -4.22
CA ILE A 208 -15.65 12.47 -3.85
C ILE A 208 -14.78 12.35 -2.57
N HIS A 209 -13.70 13.10 -2.47
CA HIS A 209 -12.89 13.12 -1.23
C HIS A 209 -13.73 13.58 -0.01
N GLN A 210 -14.58 14.59 -0.17
CA GLN A 210 -15.48 15.06 0.90
C GLN A 210 -16.53 13.99 1.26
N GLU A 211 -17.07 13.30 0.26
CA GLU A 211 -18.02 12.20 0.46
C GLU A 211 -17.39 11.06 1.28
N ILE A 212 -16.16 10.65 0.94
CA ILE A 212 -15.42 9.61 1.67
C ILE A 212 -15.15 10.06 3.11
N ALA A 213 -14.74 11.31 3.32
CA ALA A 213 -14.52 11.86 4.65
C ALA A 213 -15.81 11.86 5.50
N ALA A 214 -16.97 12.19 4.89
CA ALA A 214 -18.26 12.17 5.54
C ALA A 214 -18.78 10.75 5.84
N ALA A 215 -18.37 9.74 5.08
CA ALA A 215 -18.77 8.34 5.30
C ALA A 215 -18.23 7.74 6.60
N GLY A 216 -17.21 8.37 7.22
CA GLY A 216 -16.64 7.93 8.50
C GLY A 216 -15.94 6.58 8.40
N VAL A 217 -15.23 6.34 7.30
CA VAL A 217 -14.37 5.16 7.11
C VAL A 217 -13.06 5.29 7.87
N ASP A 218 -12.39 4.18 8.16
CA ASP A 218 -11.16 4.17 8.96
C ASP A 218 -9.94 4.63 8.16
N TYR A 219 -9.90 4.28 6.86
CA TYR A 219 -8.81 4.60 5.96
C TYR A 219 -9.32 5.08 4.60
N ILE A 220 -8.51 5.89 3.95
CA ILE A 220 -8.61 6.16 2.51
C ILE A 220 -7.27 5.84 1.85
N ASN A 221 -7.27 4.99 0.81
CA ASN A 221 -6.11 4.71 -0.03
C ASN A 221 -6.20 5.55 -1.31
N LEU A 222 -5.21 6.41 -1.58
CA LEU A 222 -5.32 7.44 -2.61
C LEU A 222 -3.98 7.87 -3.22
N ASN A 223 -4.05 8.50 -4.40
CA ASN A 223 -2.90 9.09 -5.10
C ASN A 223 -2.65 10.57 -4.70
N ARG A 224 -3.59 11.22 -4.03
CA ARG A 224 -3.59 12.67 -3.74
C ARG A 224 -3.73 12.95 -2.24
N PRO A 225 -2.72 12.58 -1.40
CA PRO A 225 -2.76 12.87 0.04
C PRO A 225 -2.90 14.35 0.35
N ASP A 226 -2.36 15.24 -0.51
CA ASP A 226 -2.45 16.68 -0.39
C ASP A 226 -3.89 17.24 -0.43
N ILE A 227 -4.78 16.62 -1.19
CA ILE A 227 -6.20 17.01 -1.26
C ILE A 227 -6.92 16.56 0.02
N PHE A 228 -6.84 15.28 0.35
CA PHE A 228 -7.59 14.74 1.48
C PHE A 228 -7.11 15.29 2.83
N SER A 229 -5.82 15.54 2.98
CA SER A 229 -5.26 16.16 4.18
C SER A 229 -5.87 17.54 4.47
N LYS A 230 -6.07 18.37 3.45
CA LYS A 230 -6.75 19.68 3.60
C LYS A 230 -8.20 19.51 4.04
N ILE A 231 -8.93 18.56 3.45
CA ILE A 231 -10.34 18.28 3.82
C ILE A 231 -10.41 17.78 5.26
N ARG A 232 -9.56 16.81 5.63
CA ARG A 232 -9.47 16.26 6.98
C ARG A 232 -9.22 17.35 8.04
N ASN A 233 -8.33 18.28 7.77
CA ASN A 233 -8.00 19.37 8.69
C ASN A 233 -9.15 20.35 8.85
N GLN A 234 -9.95 20.60 7.81
CA GLN A 234 -11.15 21.45 7.89
C GLN A 234 -12.26 20.84 8.74
N ILE A 235 -12.39 19.49 8.75
CA ILE A 235 -13.39 18.79 9.57
C ILE A 235 -12.97 18.75 11.05
N ALA A 236 -11.68 18.82 11.34
CA ALA A 236 -11.14 18.78 12.71
C ALA A 236 -11.17 20.12 13.45
N MET A 237 -11.45 21.22 12.75
CA MET A 237 -11.60 22.57 13.30
C MET A 237 -13.05 22.87 13.72
#